data_cb7b1e8f19d03947ecf6c3d027a8bf7a
#
_entry.id   cb7b1e8f19d03947ecf6c3d027a8bf7a
#
_cell.length_a   1.000
_cell.length_b   1.000
_cell.length_c   1.000
_cell.angle_alpha   90.00
_cell.angle_beta   90.00
_cell.angle_gamma   90.00
#
_symmetry.space_group_name_H-M   'P 1'
#
loop_
_entity.id
_entity.type
_entity.pdbx_description
1 polymer ?
#
loop_
_entity_poly.entity_id
_entity_poly.type
_entity_poly.pdbx_seq_one_letter_code
_entity_poly.pdbx_strand_id
1 'polypeptide(L)'
;MNKIFIILLLSVYNFISIINFSFAEENKVKIGLLVPLSGDNSEIGKQIIKATRLALKDINSDKLEIVPKDTQSDPNQTLLSAIELKNLEINLVIGPVFYENLTYLNEVQDITFLSFTNKTLSLPKNVISTGINSTSQLNTIKKFIKQNEINK
;
A
#
# COMPACT_ATOMS: atom_id res chain seq x y z
N MET A 1 -30.42 -20.98 51.39
CA MET A 1 -29.30 -20.63 50.49
C MET A 1 -28.46 -19.58 51.22
N ASN A 2 -27.22 -19.91 51.62
CA ASN A 2 -26.43 -19.10 52.54
C ASN A 2 -26.06 -17.76 51.92
N LYS A 3 -26.37 -16.65 52.62
CA LYS A 3 -26.02 -15.26 52.20
C LYS A 3 -24.54 -15.14 51.81
N ILE A 4 -23.66 -15.92 52.47
CA ILE A 4 -22.21 -15.99 52.18
C ILE A 4 -21.96 -16.53 50.78
N PHE A 5 -22.72 -17.51 50.29
CA PHE A 5 -22.58 -18.09 48.96
C PHE A 5 -22.92 -17.09 47.84
N ILE A 6 -23.98 -16.26 48.09
CA ILE A 6 -24.40 -15.21 47.14
C ILE A 6 -23.35 -14.11 47.06
N ILE A 7 -22.73 -13.72 48.17
CA ILE A 7 -21.66 -12.69 48.19
C ILE A 7 -20.43 -13.19 47.46
N LEU A 8 -20.09 -14.47 47.61
CA LEU A 8 -18.94 -15.09 46.95
C LEU A 8 -19.16 -15.19 45.42
N LEU A 9 -20.39 -15.50 45.00
CA LEU A 9 -20.78 -15.56 43.58
C LEU A 9 -20.75 -14.19 42.91
N LEU A 10 -21.21 -13.15 43.62
CA LEU A 10 -21.16 -11.75 43.20
C LEU A 10 -19.69 -11.22 43.08
N SER A 11 -18.83 -11.64 44.00
CA SER A 11 -17.40 -11.30 44.00
C SER A 11 -16.69 -11.92 42.80
N VAL A 12 -16.96 -13.18 42.49
CA VAL A 12 -16.39 -13.88 41.31
C VAL A 12 -16.90 -13.25 40.01
N TYR A 13 -18.18 -12.87 39.96
CA TYR A 13 -18.75 -12.19 38.77
C TYR A 13 -18.08 -10.83 38.51
N ASN A 14 -17.82 -10.04 39.55
CA ASN A 14 -17.09 -8.77 39.42
C ASN A 14 -15.64 -8.98 39.00
N PHE A 15 -14.97 -10.05 39.47
CA PHE A 15 -13.60 -10.34 39.09
C PHE A 15 -13.50 -10.75 37.64
N ILE A 16 -14.46 -11.49 37.09
CA ILE A 16 -14.53 -11.88 35.67
C ILE A 16 -14.79 -10.67 34.74
N SER A 17 -15.55 -9.67 35.25
CA SER A 17 -15.86 -8.45 34.48
C SER A 17 -14.65 -7.50 34.29
N ILE A 18 -13.60 -7.66 35.12
CA ILE A 18 -12.39 -6.81 35.06
C ILE A 18 -11.37 -7.36 34.03
N ILE A 19 -11.52 -8.62 33.61
CA ILE A 19 -10.70 -9.19 32.56
C ILE A 19 -11.24 -8.73 31.18
N ASN A 20 -11.28 -7.43 30.95
CA ASN A 20 -11.27 -6.91 29.60
C ASN A 20 -9.87 -7.19 29.06
N PHE A 21 -9.70 -8.32 28.36
CA PHE A 21 -8.57 -8.52 27.47
C PHE A 21 -8.66 -7.43 26.41
N SER A 22 -8.06 -6.29 26.70
CA SER A 22 -7.72 -5.32 25.66
C SER A 22 -6.65 -6.00 24.82
N PHE A 23 -7.06 -6.70 23.77
CA PHE A 23 -6.16 -6.95 22.66
C PHE A 23 -5.79 -5.57 22.14
N ALA A 24 -4.62 -5.09 22.52
CA ALA A 24 -4.01 -3.97 21.82
C ALA A 24 -3.86 -4.44 20.38
N GLU A 25 -4.76 -4.00 19.50
CA GLU A 25 -4.60 -4.15 18.07
C GLU A 25 -3.28 -3.44 17.74
N GLU A 26 -2.28 -4.22 17.43
CA GLU A 26 -0.96 -3.70 17.08
C GLU A 26 -1.18 -2.83 15.85
N ASN A 27 -1.09 -1.51 16.01
CA ASN A 27 -1.35 -0.53 14.96
C ASN A 27 -0.34 -0.73 13.82
N LYS A 28 -0.69 -1.59 12.87
CA LYS A 28 0.10 -1.83 11.66
C LYS A 28 -0.10 -0.67 10.69
N VAL A 29 0.98 -0.18 10.14
CA VAL A 29 0.94 0.76 9.02
C VAL A 29 0.53 -0.02 7.78
N LYS A 30 -0.69 0.24 7.29
CA LYS A 30 -1.22 -0.39 6.08
C LYS A 30 -0.82 0.42 4.86
N ILE A 31 -0.28 -0.26 3.85
CA ILE A 31 0.08 0.31 2.55
C ILE A 31 -0.73 -0.43 1.49
N GLY A 32 -1.45 0.30 0.66
CA GLY A 32 -2.19 -0.28 -0.46
C GLY A 32 -1.25 -0.69 -1.59
N LEU A 33 -1.64 -1.70 -2.35
CA LEU A 33 -0.91 -2.13 -3.54
C LEU A 33 -1.89 -2.34 -4.69
N LEU A 34 -1.87 -1.43 -5.68
CA LEU A 34 -2.71 -1.49 -6.87
C LEU A 34 -1.95 -2.15 -8.02
N VAL A 35 -2.33 -3.38 -8.34
CA VAL A 35 -1.68 -4.20 -9.38
C VAL A 35 -2.72 -5.02 -10.14
N PRO A 36 -2.47 -5.37 -11.41
CA PRO A 36 -3.35 -6.27 -12.15
C PRO A 36 -3.18 -7.71 -11.63
N LEU A 37 -4.18 -8.23 -10.92
CA LEU A 37 -4.15 -9.61 -10.40
C LEU A 37 -4.95 -10.57 -11.28
N SER A 38 -5.79 -10.04 -12.17
CA SER A 38 -6.56 -10.79 -13.17
C SER A 38 -6.38 -10.20 -14.57
N GLY A 39 -6.91 -10.89 -15.59
CA GLY A 39 -6.76 -10.50 -17.00
C GLY A 39 -5.38 -10.78 -17.58
N ASP A 40 -5.14 -10.22 -18.78
CA ASP A 40 -3.94 -10.50 -19.59
C ASP A 40 -2.63 -10.08 -18.92
N ASN A 41 -2.67 -9.05 -18.08
CA ASN A 41 -1.50 -8.51 -17.38
C ASN A 41 -1.32 -9.11 -15.97
N SER A 42 -2.07 -10.14 -15.59
CA SER A 42 -2.04 -10.71 -14.23
C SER A 42 -0.67 -11.22 -13.81
N GLU A 43 0.15 -11.67 -14.75
CA GLU A 43 1.50 -12.15 -14.45
C GLU A 43 2.41 -11.03 -13.92
N ILE A 44 2.26 -9.81 -14.44
CA ILE A 44 2.99 -8.62 -13.94
C ILE A 44 2.60 -8.37 -12.48
N GLY A 45 1.31 -8.39 -12.16
CA GLY A 45 0.81 -8.21 -10.81
C GLY A 45 1.34 -9.25 -9.83
N LYS A 46 1.36 -10.53 -10.23
CA LYS A 46 1.92 -11.63 -9.42
C LYS A 46 3.42 -11.43 -9.14
N GLN A 47 4.19 -10.97 -10.12
CA GLN A 47 5.63 -10.69 -9.91
C GLN A 47 5.84 -9.53 -8.94
N ILE A 48 5.03 -8.48 -9.02
CA ILE A 48 5.08 -7.36 -8.08
C ILE A 48 4.71 -7.81 -6.66
N ILE A 49 3.66 -8.62 -6.50
CA ILE A 49 3.30 -9.23 -5.20
C ILE A 49 4.48 -10.03 -4.62
N LYS A 50 5.14 -10.83 -5.46
CA LYS A 50 6.29 -11.63 -5.03
C LYS A 50 7.45 -10.74 -4.58
N ALA A 51 7.77 -9.70 -5.36
CA ALA A 51 8.81 -8.73 -5.01
C ALA A 51 8.49 -7.99 -3.70
N THR A 52 7.22 -7.55 -3.53
CA THR A 52 6.76 -6.88 -2.31
C THR A 52 6.89 -7.79 -1.08
N ARG A 53 6.55 -9.06 -1.20
CA ARG A 53 6.72 -10.04 -0.10
C ARG A 53 8.19 -10.25 0.27
N LEU A 54 9.09 -10.26 -0.72
CA LEU A 54 10.53 -10.35 -0.46
C LEU A 54 11.02 -9.10 0.28
N ALA A 55 10.62 -7.91 -0.18
CA ALA A 55 10.98 -6.65 0.49
C ALA A 55 10.48 -6.59 1.94
N LEU A 56 9.23 -7.02 2.20
CA LEU A 56 8.70 -7.11 3.57
C LEU A 56 9.51 -8.06 4.45
N LYS A 57 9.92 -9.20 3.89
CA LYS A 57 10.77 -10.17 4.60
C LYS A 57 12.13 -9.57 4.96
N ASP A 58 12.73 -8.80 4.04
CA ASP A 58 14.03 -8.15 4.27
C ASP A 58 13.93 -7.02 5.30
N ILE A 59 12.82 -6.26 5.29
CA ILE A 59 12.52 -5.23 6.30
C ILE A 59 12.33 -5.86 7.69
N ASN A 60 11.82 -7.08 7.74
CA ASN A 60 11.59 -7.86 8.97
C ASN A 60 10.83 -7.06 10.05
N SER A 61 9.75 -6.41 9.66
CA SER A 61 8.92 -5.59 10.56
C SER A 61 7.48 -6.09 10.58
N ASP A 62 7.00 -6.46 11.75
CA ASP A 62 5.60 -6.86 11.97
C ASP A 62 4.63 -5.66 11.92
N LYS A 63 5.17 -4.43 11.86
CA LYS A 63 4.39 -3.19 11.86
C LYS A 63 3.91 -2.77 10.47
N LEU A 64 4.32 -3.47 9.41
CA LEU A 64 3.91 -3.17 8.04
C LEU A 64 2.96 -4.23 7.50
N GLU A 65 1.89 -3.78 6.87
CA GLU A 65 0.93 -4.64 6.18
C GLU A 65 0.70 -4.12 4.76
N ILE A 66 0.79 -4.99 3.77
CA ILE A 66 0.45 -4.66 2.38
C ILE A 66 -0.95 -5.17 2.07
N VAL A 67 -1.81 -4.29 1.56
CA VAL A 67 -3.19 -4.60 1.17
C VAL A 67 -3.30 -4.56 -0.35
N PRO A 68 -3.19 -5.70 -1.04
CA PRO A 68 -3.28 -5.75 -2.49
C PRO A 68 -4.73 -5.61 -2.96
N LYS A 69 -4.93 -4.89 -4.07
CA LYS A 69 -6.18 -4.74 -4.79
C LYS A 69 -5.95 -4.93 -6.29
N ASP A 70 -6.90 -5.59 -6.93
CA ASP A 70 -6.85 -5.88 -8.35
C ASP A 70 -7.31 -4.68 -9.16
N THR A 71 -6.46 -4.21 -10.08
CA THR A 71 -6.79 -3.13 -11.02
C THR A 71 -7.38 -3.66 -12.32
N GLN A 72 -7.27 -4.94 -12.62
CA GLN A 72 -7.64 -5.57 -13.89
C GLN A 72 -7.03 -4.86 -15.12
N SER A 73 -6.03 -3.99 -14.93
CA SER A 73 -5.52 -3.05 -15.94
C SER A 73 -6.58 -2.09 -16.50
N ASP A 74 -7.67 -1.87 -15.76
CA ASP A 74 -8.79 -1.01 -16.14
C ASP A 74 -8.84 0.24 -15.26
N PRO A 75 -9.00 1.46 -15.83
CA PRO A 75 -9.05 2.70 -15.06
C PRO A 75 -10.22 2.79 -14.07
N ASN A 76 -11.41 2.29 -14.43
CA ASN A 76 -12.57 2.34 -13.55
C ASN A 76 -12.41 1.36 -12.38
N GLN A 77 -11.93 0.15 -12.67
CA GLN A 77 -11.64 -0.83 -11.62
C GLN A 77 -10.54 -0.33 -10.69
N THR A 78 -9.53 0.35 -11.23
CA THR A 78 -8.46 0.98 -10.44
C THR A 78 -9.03 2.04 -9.48
N LEU A 79 -9.96 2.89 -9.94
CA LEU A 79 -10.65 3.86 -9.08
C LEU A 79 -11.45 3.17 -7.99
N LEU A 80 -12.25 2.15 -8.32
CA LEU A 80 -13.02 1.38 -7.31
C LEU A 80 -12.12 0.77 -6.26
N SER A 81 -11.02 0.15 -6.68
CA SER A 81 -10.02 -0.41 -5.78
C SER A 81 -9.34 0.65 -4.90
N ALA A 82 -9.10 1.85 -5.43
CA ALA A 82 -8.57 2.98 -4.64
C ALA A 82 -9.59 3.49 -3.60
N ILE A 83 -10.88 3.54 -3.95
CA ILE A 83 -11.95 3.89 -3.01
C ILE A 83 -12.06 2.86 -1.88
N GLU A 84 -11.93 1.57 -2.18
CA GLU A 84 -11.90 0.53 -1.15
C GLU A 84 -10.71 0.69 -0.20
N LEU A 85 -9.52 1.04 -0.72
CA LEU A 85 -8.34 1.31 0.12
C LEU A 85 -8.55 2.56 0.99
N LYS A 86 -9.19 3.61 0.47
CA LYS A 86 -9.57 4.80 1.25
C LYS A 86 -10.50 4.44 2.40
N ASN A 87 -11.50 3.59 2.17
CA ASN A 87 -12.44 3.14 3.20
C ASN A 87 -11.77 2.30 4.30
N LEU A 88 -10.58 1.74 4.02
CA LEU A 88 -9.71 1.07 4.99
C LEU A 88 -8.71 2.03 5.66
N GLU A 89 -8.89 3.35 5.49
CA GLU A 89 -8.03 4.42 6.02
C GLU A 89 -6.57 4.35 5.53
N ILE A 90 -6.36 3.80 4.32
CA ILE A 90 -5.04 3.69 3.70
C ILE A 90 -4.77 4.94 2.87
N ASN A 91 -3.75 5.71 3.26
CA ASN A 91 -3.40 6.99 2.65
C ASN A 91 -2.17 6.90 1.73
N LEU A 92 -1.45 5.79 1.74
CA LEU A 92 -0.31 5.53 0.88
C LEU A 92 -0.53 4.26 0.07
N VAL A 93 -0.39 4.38 -1.24
CA VAL A 93 -0.63 3.27 -2.18
C VAL A 93 0.53 3.16 -3.16
N ILE A 94 1.08 1.96 -3.32
CA ILE A 94 2.05 1.61 -4.35
C ILE A 94 1.29 1.13 -5.58
N GLY A 95 1.60 1.68 -6.74
CA GLY A 95 0.85 1.48 -7.97
C GLY A 95 -0.02 2.70 -8.33
N PRO A 96 -0.83 2.58 -9.38
CA PRO A 96 -0.93 1.46 -10.30
C PRO A 96 0.29 1.29 -11.22
N VAL A 97 0.28 0.19 -12.00
CA VAL A 97 1.38 -0.17 -12.90
C VAL A 97 1.33 0.67 -14.17
N PHE A 98 0.17 0.74 -14.79
CA PHE A 98 -0.02 1.35 -16.10
C PHE A 98 -0.48 2.81 -15.99
N TYR A 99 0.01 3.63 -16.90
CA TYR A 99 -0.33 5.07 -16.94
C TYR A 99 -1.83 5.32 -17.15
N GLU A 100 -2.47 4.52 -17.98
CA GLU A 100 -3.90 4.62 -18.29
C GLU A 100 -4.76 4.52 -17.03
N ASN A 101 -4.31 3.74 -16.06
CA ASN A 101 -5.01 3.51 -14.78
C ASN A 101 -4.96 4.73 -13.83
N LEU A 102 -4.19 5.78 -14.19
CA LEU A 102 -4.14 7.02 -13.41
C LEU A 102 -5.32 7.97 -13.68
N THR A 103 -6.10 7.71 -14.73
CA THR A 103 -7.06 8.64 -15.31
C THR A 103 -8.03 9.26 -14.29
N TYR A 104 -8.51 8.48 -13.33
CA TYR A 104 -9.51 8.91 -12.36
C TYR A 104 -8.99 9.07 -10.93
N LEU A 105 -7.69 8.88 -10.68
CA LEU A 105 -7.15 8.89 -9.31
C LEU A 105 -7.16 10.28 -8.64
N ASN A 106 -7.35 11.35 -9.42
CA ASN A 106 -7.61 12.69 -8.88
C ASN A 106 -8.93 12.79 -8.09
N GLU A 107 -9.83 11.82 -8.22
CA GLU A 107 -11.07 11.74 -7.44
C GLU A 107 -10.84 11.27 -5.99
N VAL A 108 -9.68 10.67 -5.71
CA VAL A 108 -9.32 10.13 -4.40
C VAL A 108 -8.12 10.89 -3.83
N GLN A 109 -8.32 12.19 -3.54
CA GLN A 109 -7.25 13.13 -3.19
C GLN A 109 -6.55 12.85 -1.86
N ASP A 110 -7.20 12.10 -0.95
CA ASP A 110 -6.66 11.76 0.37
C ASP A 110 -5.60 10.64 0.32
N ILE A 111 -5.40 10.03 -0.85
CA ILE A 111 -4.40 8.99 -1.07
C ILE A 111 -3.24 9.54 -1.90
N THR A 112 -2.01 9.26 -1.47
CA THR A 112 -0.80 9.44 -2.28
C THR A 112 -0.47 8.14 -2.99
N PHE A 113 -0.35 8.20 -4.32
CA PHE A 113 -0.01 7.05 -5.15
C PHE A 113 1.44 7.11 -5.62
N LEU A 114 2.20 6.05 -5.35
CA LEU A 114 3.55 5.82 -5.88
C LEU A 114 3.44 4.93 -7.12
N SER A 115 3.16 5.52 -8.27
CA SER A 115 2.91 4.78 -9.51
C SER A 115 4.20 4.32 -10.18
N PHE A 116 4.19 3.11 -10.73
CA PHE A 116 5.32 2.57 -11.52
C PHE A 116 5.47 3.21 -12.90
N THR A 117 4.59 4.13 -13.28
CA THR A 117 4.71 4.84 -14.57
C THR A 117 6.04 5.58 -14.70
N ASN A 118 6.56 5.64 -15.90
CA ASN A 118 7.71 6.46 -16.26
C ASN A 118 7.33 7.83 -16.83
N LYS A 119 6.03 8.10 -17.04
CA LYS A 119 5.53 9.40 -17.47
C LYS A 119 5.56 10.38 -16.32
N THR A 120 5.94 11.63 -16.59
CA THR A 120 6.03 12.71 -15.60
C THR A 120 5.15 13.91 -15.94
N LEU A 121 4.53 13.91 -17.13
CA LEU A 121 3.65 14.99 -17.58
C LEU A 121 2.19 14.61 -17.37
N SER A 122 1.37 15.59 -17.02
CA SER A 122 -0.10 15.45 -16.87
C SER A 122 -0.51 14.38 -15.84
N LEU A 123 0.28 14.20 -14.78
CA LEU A 123 -0.10 13.32 -13.68
C LEU A 123 -1.13 13.99 -12.77
N PRO A 124 -2.06 13.23 -12.15
CA PRO A 124 -2.85 13.72 -11.04
C PRO A 124 -1.95 14.24 -9.90
N LYS A 125 -2.41 15.27 -9.16
CA LYS A 125 -1.59 15.93 -8.13
C LYS A 125 -1.17 15.00 -6.98
N ASN A 126 -1.94 13.97 -6.74
CA ASN A 126 -1.72 12.96 -5.71
C ASN A 126 -0.94 11.74 -6.21
N VAL A 127 -0.37 11.80 -7.42
CA VAL A 127 0.42 10.72 -8.03
C VAL A 127 1.88 11.15 -8.16
N ILE A 128 2.77 10.33 -7.62
CA ILE A 128 4.23 10.43 -7.76
C ILE A 128 4.69 9.33 -8.70
N SER A 129 5.33 9.70 -9.81
CA SER A 129 5.96 8.73 -10.72
C SER A 129 7.25 8.21 -10.10
N THR A 130 7.36 6.91 -9.96
CA THR A 130 8.56 6.22 -9.43
C THR A 130 9.34 5.47 -10.52
N GLY A 131 8.78 5.39 -11.74
CA GLY A 131 9.43 4.74 -12.86
C GLY A 131 10.63 5.52 -13.40
N ILE A 132 11.56 4.79 -14.02
CA ILE A 132 12.74 5.39 -14.64
C ILE A 132 12.32 6.11 -15.92
N ASN A 133 12.37 7.43 -15.92
CA ASN A 133 12.03 8.25 -17.08
C ASN A 133 13.27 8.71 -17.86
N SER A 134 13.07 9.24 -19.08
CA SER A 134 14.15 9.68 -19.97
C SER A 134 15.04 10.76 -19.34
N THR A 135 14.48 11.66 -18.54
CA THR A 135 15.26 12.71 -17.87
C THR A 135 16.22 12.11 -16.83
N SER A 136 15.75 11.16 -16.01
CA SER A 136 16.60 10.47 -15.04
C SER A 136 17.69 9.65 -15.72
N GLN A 137 17.39 8.99 -16.86
CA GLN A 137 18.38 8.27 -17.65
C GLN A 137 19.45 9.22 -18.21
N LEU A 138 19.04 10.34 -18.83
CA LEU A 138 19.98 11.34 -19.34
C LEU A 138 20.86 11.95 -18.25
N ASN A 139 20.29 12.24 -17.09
CA ASN A 139 21.06 12.77 -15.96
C ASN A 139 22.07 11.75 -15.45
N THR A 140 21.73 10.48 -15.41
CA THR A 140 22.66 9.40 -15.05
C THR A 140 23.79 9.28 -16.05
N ILE A 141 23.50 9.30 -17.37
CA ILE A 141 24.50 9.27 -18.42
C ILE A 141 25.43 10.49 -18.33
N LYS A 142 24.87 11.71 -18.16
CA LYS A 142 25.67 12.92 -18.00
C LYS A 142 26.60 12.83 -16.78
N LYS A 143 26.11 12.31 -15.66
CA LYS A 143 26.90 12.10 -14.45
C LYS A 143 28.05 11.12 -14.69
N PHE A 144 27.76 10.00 -15.35
CA PHE A 144 28.76 8.98 -15.72
C PHE A 144 29.87 9.55 -16.61
N ILE A 145 29.49 10.28 -17.68
CA ILE A 145 30.44 10.94 -18.61
C ILE A 145 31.35 11.90 -17.84
N LYS A 146 30.76 12.73 -16.96
CA LYS A 146 31.53 13.70 -16.15
C LYS A 146 32.47 13.01 -15.17
N GLN A 147 32.05 11.95 -14.51
CA GLN A 147 32.86 11.22 -13.53
C GLN A 147 34.03 10.45 -14.15
N ASN A 148 33.90 10.02 -15.40
CA ASN A 148 34.92 9.25 -16.10
C ASN A 148 35.72 10.08 -17.12
N GLU A 149 35.57 11.42 -17.07
CA GLU A 149 36.31 12.38 -17.92
C GLU A 149 36.25 12.02 -19.41
N ILE A 150 35.12 11.45 -19.87
CA ILE A 150 34.90 11.09 -21.24
C ILE A 150 34.66 12.36 -22.04
N ASN A 151 35.75 12.93 -22.61
CA ASN A 151 35.72 14.05 -23.52
C ASN A 151 35.78 13.53 -24.95
N LYS A 152 34.90 14.05 -25.81
CA LYS A 152 35.07 13.94 -27.25
C LYS A 152 35.88 15.09 -27.76
#